data_11e2ed6c0e186e724e960a193956044a
#
_entry.id   11e2ed6c0e186e724e960a193956044a
#
_cell.length_a   1.000
_cell.length_b   1.000
_cell.length_c   1.000
_cell.angle_alpha   90.00
_cell.angle_beta   90.00
_cell.angle_gamma   90.00
#
_symmetry.space_group_name_H-M   'P 1'
#
loop_
_entity.id
_entity.type
_entity.pdbx_description
1 polymer ?
#
loop_
_entity_poly.entity_id
_entity_poly.type
_entity_poly.pdbx_seq_one_letter_code
_entity_poly.pdbx_strand_id
1 'polypeptide(L)'
;SKGIAACPKHFAANSQELRRMANDSVVDERTFREIYTTGFEIAVKEGKAKSIMSSYNEVNGVYANENRHMLQEILVDEWGFDGYVVSDWGGSNDHALGVMNGSHLEMPGTGKSGMRDIVRAVKDGTLPEEVLDQRLDELLNVVFATHQATVDGKGKKFDVEGHHALARKAAEESVVLLKNSNNILPLKPGTKVAVIGDFAKTP
;
A
#
# COMPACT_ATOMS: atom_id res chain seq x y z
N SER A 1 12.32 13.00 -6.03
CA SER A 1 11.94 12.29 -4.80
C SER A 1 11.80 13.27 -3.64
N LYS A 2 10.83 13.03 -2.74
CA LYS A 2 10.65 13.82 -1.50
C LYS A 2 11.32 13.13 -0.31
N GLY A 3 12.08 12.08 -0.54
CA GLY A 3 12.81 11.35 0.49
C GLY A 3 11.97 10.37 1.32
N ILE A 4 10.79 10.01 0.81
CA ILE A 4 9.91 9.00 1.41
C ILE A 4 9.58 7.90 0.39
N ALA A 5 9.29 6.70 0.86
CA ALA A 5 8.81 5.59 0.04
C ALA A 5 7.28 5.66 -0.05
N ALA A 6 6.75 5.96 -1.24
CA ALA A 6 5.32 5.83 -1.48
C ALA A 6 4.95 4.35 -1.60
N CYS A 7 3.78 3.98 -1.07
CA CYS A 7 3.30 2.60 -1.04
C CYS A 7 1.95 2.47 -1.74
N PRO A 8 1.92 2.28 -3.06
CA PRO A 8 0.69 1.93 -3.78
C PRO A 8 0.09 0.64 -3.25
N LYS A 9 -1.26 0.57 -3.19
CA LYS A 9 -1.96 -0.57 -2.61
C LYS A 9 -3.39 -0.72 -3.15
N HIS A 10 -3.98 -1.87 -3.10
CA HIS A 10 -3.43 -3.15 -2.64
C HIS A 10 -3.15 -4.00 -3.88
N PHE A 11 -1.94 -4.56 -4.03
CA PHE A 11 -1.46 -5.27 -5.22
C PHE A 11 -1.77 -6.77 -5.10
N ALA A 12 -2.79 -7.33 -5.81
CA ALA A 12 -3.71 -6.66 -6.69
C ALA A 12 -5.07 -7.39 -6.68
N ALA A 13 -6.04 -6.81 -7.39
CA ALA A 13 -7.35 -7.42 -7.63
C ALA A 13 -8.21 -7.67 -6.37
N ASN A 14 -7.99 -6.92 -5.29
CA ASN A 14 -8.87 -6.92 -4.12
C ASN A 14 -10.08 -5.99 -4.37
N SER A 15 -10.95 -6.37 -5.29
CA SER A 15 -12.14 -5.60 -5.67
C SER A 15 -13.39 -6.02 -4.90
N GLN A 16 -13.33 -7.11 -4.13
CA GLN A 16 -14.41 -7.62 -3.29
C GLN A 16 -14.02 -7.60 -1.82
N GLU A 17 -14.76 -6.84 -1.01
CA GLU A 17 -14.50 -6.78 0.43
C GLU A 17 -15.15 -7.93 1.22
N LEU A 18 -16.26 -8.49 0.73
CA LEU A 18 -16.90 -9.64 1.38
C LEU A 18 -15.97 -10.85 1.33
N ARG A 19 -15.55 -11.33 2.50
CA ARG A 19 -14.60 -12.44 2.65
C ARG A 19 -13.26 -12.21 1.94
N ARG A 20 -12.78 -10.99 1.89
CA ARG A 20 -11.56 -10.59 1.15
C ARG A 20 -10.31 -11.42 1.50
N MET A 21 -10.23 -11.96 2.72
CA MET A 21 -9.10 -12.82 3.15
C MET A 21 -9.23 -14.29 2.73
N ALA A 22 -10.29 -14.66 2.02
CA ALA A 22 -10.55 -16.02 1.56
C ALA A 22 -11.21 -16.02 0.17
N ASN A 23 -11.12 -14.93 -0.56
CA ASN A 23 -11.66 -14.78 -1.90
C ASN A 23 -10.57 -15.03 -2.93
N ASP A 24 -10.89 -15.82 -3.96
CA ASP A 24 -10.02 -15.97 -5.13
C ASP A 24 -10.52 -15.08 -6.28
N SER A 25 -9.70 -14.17 -6.72
CA SER A 25 -9.94 -13.33 -7.89
C SER A 25 -9.47 -14.06 -9.14
N VAL A 26 -10.36 -14.87 -9.71
CA VAL A 26 -10.08 -15.62 -10.94
C VAL A 26 -10.17 -14.69 -12.15
N VAL A 27 -9.06 -14.47 -12.82
CA VAL A 27 -8.92 -13.48 -13.89
C VAL A 27 -7.91 -13.95 -14.93
N ASP A 28 -8.21 -13.72 -16.22
CA ASP A 28 -7.25 -14.00 -17.30
C ASP A 28 -6.10 -12.97 -17.30
N GLU A 29 -4.97 -13.38 -17.86
CA GLU A 29 -3.73 -12.57 -17.83
C GLU A 29 -3.90 -11.20 -18.48
N ARG A 30 -4.62 -11.12 -19.62
CA ARG A 30 -4.82 -9.85 -20.29
C ARG A 30 -5.63 -8.88 -19.43
N THR A 31 -6.76 -9.34 -18.89
CA THR A 31 -7.61 -8.53 -18.00
C THR A 31 -6.84 -8.13 -16.75
N PHE A 32 -6.04 -9.04 -16.18
CA PHE A 32 -5.20 -8.75 -15.02
C PHE A 32 -4.22 -7.61 -15.33
N ARG A 33 -3.52 -7.70 -16.48
CA ARG A 33 -2.55 -6.68 -16.90
C ARG A 33 -3.18 -5.34 -17.22
N GLU A 34 -4.25 -5.34 -18.04
CA GLU A 34 -4.83 -4.10 -18.57
C GLU A 34 -5.70 -3.35 -17.54
N ILE A 35 -6.35 -4.04 -16.59
CA ILE A 35 -7.29 -3.43 -15.66
C ILE A 35 -6.73 -3.37 -14.24
N TYR A 36 -6.21 -4.50 -13.71
CA TYR A 36 -5.88 -4.59 -12.29
C TYR A 36 -4.46 -4.16 -11.95
N THR A 37 -3.53 -4.18 -12.90
CA THR A 37 -2.13 -3.88 -12.62
C THR A 37 -1.58 -2.64 -13.32
N THR A 38 -2.24 -2.09 -14.34
CA THR A 38 -1.78 -0.87 -15.05
C THR A 38 -1.49 0.29 -14.12
N GLY A 39 -2.35 0.57 -13.12
CA GLY A 39 -2.12 1.66 -12.16
C GLY A 39 -0.85 1.44 -11.32
N PHE A 40 -0.54 0.19 -10.96
CA PHE A 40 0.69 -0.16 -10.25
C PHE A 40 1.91 -0.05 -11.14
N GLU A 41 1.81 -0.49 -12.40
CA GLU A 41 2.88 -0.35 -13.38
C GLU A 41 3.30 1.12 -13.56
N ILE A 42 2.33 2.03 -13.71
CA ILE A 42 2.57 3.48 -13.78
C ILE A 42 3.23 3.97 -12.49
N ALA A 43 2.71 3.56 -11.32
CA ALA A 43 3.28 3.97 -10.04
C ALA A 43 4.73 3.49 -9.84
N VAL A 44 5.09 2.32 -10.36
CA VAL A 44 6.46 1.78 -10.32
C VAL A 44 7.34 2.45 -11.38
N LYS A 45 6.94 2.39 -12.64
CA LYS A 45 7.79 2.84 -13.77
C LYS A 45 7.93 4.35 -13.86
N GLU A 46 6.85 5.10 -13.65
CA GLU A 46 6.83 6.56 -13.75
C GLU A 46 6.92 7.23 -12.37
N GLY A 47 6.13 6.75 -11.40
CA GLY A 47 6.10 7.27 -10.04
C GLY A 47 7.32 6.91 -9.20
N LYS A 48 8.10 5.90 -9.60
CA LYS A 48 9.28 5.39 -8.88
C LYS A 48 8.97 5.06 -7.42
N ALA A 49 7.82 4.41 -7.21
CA ALA A 49 7.45 3.89 -5.90
C ALA A 49 8.52 2.93 -5.35
N LYS A 50 8.81 3.02 -4.06
CA LYS A 50 9.84 2.21 -3.40
C LYS A 50 9.26 1.22 -2.38
N SER A 51 7.94 1.18 -2.25
CA SER A 51 7.25 0.10 -1.57
C SER A 51 5.93 -0.20 -2.27
N ILE A 52 5.44 -1.41 -2.10
CA ILE A 52 4.12 -1.86 -2.54
C ILE A 52 3.52 -2.71 -1.43
N MET A 53 2.22 -2.56 -1.19
CA MET A 53 1.48 -3.42 -0.28
C MET A 53 0.71 -4.47 -1.08
N SER A 54 0.94 -5.75 -0.77
CA SER A 54 0.17 -6.86 -1.35
C SER A 54 -1.28 -6.81 -0.89
N SER A 55 -2.16 -7.55 -1.56
CA SER A 55 -3.58 -7.65 -1.18
C SER A 55 -3.87 -8.93 -0.38
N TYR A 56 -5.07 -8.99 0.20
CA TYR A 56 -5.50 -10.14 1.01
C TYR A 56 -5.89 -11.38 0.22
N ASN A 57 -6.48 -11.16 -0.96
CA ASN A 57 -7.12 -12.17 -1.76
C ASN A 57 -6.13 -13.10 -2.45
N GLU A 58 -6.61 -14.27 -2.83
CA GLU A 58 -5.95 -15.06 -3.84
C GLU A 58 -6.13 -14.42 -5.23
N VAL A 59 -5.19 -14.67 -6.10
CA VAL A 59 -5.29 -14.41 -7.53
C VAL A 59 -4.97 -15.71 -8.25
N ASN A 60 -5.98 -16.27 -8.92
CA ASN A 60 -5.87 -17.53 -9.62
C ASN A 60 -5.35 -18.68 -8.72
N GLY A 61 -5.89 -18.75 -7.49
CA GLY A 61 -5.60 -19.82 -6.54
C GLY A 61 -4.34 -19.62 -5.67
N VAL A 62 -3.66 -18.46 -5.74
CA VAL A 62 -2.48 -18.18 -4.91
C VAL A 62 -2.67 -16.84 -4.20
N TYR A 63 -2.49 -16.80 -2.89
CA TYR A 63 -2.55 -15.57 -2.12
C TYR A 63 -1.56 -14.53 -2.65
N ALA A 64 -2.01 -13.28 -2.78
CA ALA A 64 -1.23 -12.22 -3.41
C ALA A 64 0.15 -12.02 -2.77
N ASN A 65 0.26 -12.19 -1.43
CA ASN A 65 1.53 -12.04 -0.72
C ASN A 65 2.53 -13.19 -0.96
N GLU A 66 2.06 -14.31 -1.49
CA GLU A 66 2.86 -15.50 -1.83
C GLU A 66 2.94 -15.73 -3.35
N ASN A 67 2.33 -14.86 -4.16
CA ASN A 67 2.18 -15.08 -5.60
C ASN A 67 3.45 -14.66 -6.37
N ARG A 68 4.26 -15.67 -6.75
CA ARG A 68 5.50 -15.47 -7.51
C ARG A 68 5.25 -14.71 -8.81
N HIS A 69 4.19 -15.06 -9.56
CA HIS A 69 3.89 -14.42 -10.82
C HIS A 69 3.70 -12.90 -10.65
N MET A 70 2.98 -12.51 -9.61
CA MET A 70 2.76 -11.10 -9.32
C MET A 70 4.01 -10.40 -8.77
N LEU A 71 4.63 -10.98 -7.73
CA LEU A 71 5.65 -10.29 -6.95
C LEU A 71 7.04 -10.34 -7.59
N GLN A 72 7.40 -11.47 -8.22
CA GLN A 72 8.70 -11.59 -8.85
C GLN A 72 8.63 -11.32 -10.35
N GLU A 73 7.80 -12.07 -11.09
CA GLU A 73 7.83 -12.01 -12.56
C GLU A 73 7.31 -10.67 -13.10
N ILE A 74 6.15 -10.21 -12.62
CA ILE A 74 5.58 -8.93 -13.08
C ILE A 74 6.27 -7.74 -12.42
N LEU A 75 6.26 -7.70 -11.08
CA LEU A 75 6.69 -6.51 -10.35
C LEU A 75 8.20 -6.26 -10.48
N VAL A 76 9.01 -7.30 -10.26
CA VAL A 76 10.48 -7.16 -10.26
C VAL A 76 11.04 -7.33 -11.67
N ASP A 77 10.79 -8.48 -12.31
CA ASP A 77 11.50 -8.84 -13.55
C ASP A 77 11.04 -7.99 -14.75
N GLU A 78 9.72 -7.73 -14.88
CA GLU A 78 9.21 -6.97 -16.01
C GLU A 78 9.19 -5.45 -15.75
N TRP A 79 8.80 -5.01 -14.55
CA TRP A 79 8.68 -3.58 -14.26
C TRP A 79 9.94 -2.95 -13.69
N GLY A 80 10.90 -3.76 -13.25
CA GLY A 80 12.17 -3.30 -12.67
C GLY A 80 11.99 -2.65 -11.32
N PHE A 81 11.05 -3.15 -10.51
CA PHE A 81 10.83 -2.65 -9.16
C PHE A 81 12.04 -2.97 -8.28
N ASP A 82 12.60 -1.95 -7.66
CA ASP A 82 13.79 -2.00 -6.81
C ASP A 82 13.50 -1.57 -5.36
N GLY A 83 12.26 -1.75 -4.94
CA GLY A 83 11.79 -1.46 -3.59
C GLY A 83 11.48 -2.72 -2.78
N TYR A 84 10.56 -2.60 -1.82
CA TYR A 84 10.12 -3.75 -1.02
C TYR A 84 8.59 -3.93 -1.04
N VAL A 85 8.16 -5.17 -0.85
CA VAL A 85 6.76 -5.54 -0.69
C VAL A 85 6.45 -5.70 0.79
N VAL A 86 5.39 -5.03 1.25
CA VAL A 86 4.81 -5.21 2.59
C VAL A 86 3.48 -5.95 2.48
N SER A 87 3.19 -6.85 3.41
CA SER A 87 1.88 -7.48 3.48
C SER A 87 0.79 -6.47 3.88
N ASP A 88 -0.44 -6.66 3.43
CA ASP A 88 -1.58 -6.07 4.13
C ASP A 88 -1.72 -6.74 5.52
N TRP A 89 -2.42 -6.08 6.45
CA TRP A 89 -2.47 -6.45 7.87
C TRP A 89 -3.06 -7.83 8.10
N GLY A 90 -2.19 -8.81 8.38
CA GLY A 90 -2.56 -10.21 8.51
C GLY A 90 -2.74 -10.96 7.18
N GLY A 91 -2.23 -10.41 6.07
CA GLY A 91 -2.32 -10.98 4.72
C GLY A 91 -1.17 -11.92 4.35
N SER A 92 -0.30 -12.28 5.29
CA SER A 92 0.73 -13.31 5.09
C SER A 92 0.20 -14.65 5.60
N ASN A 93 0.08 -15.64 4.73
CA ASN A 93 -0.49 -16.96 5.05
C ASN A 93 0.62 -18.03 5.17
N ASP A 94 1.54 -18.07 4.21
CA ASP A 94 2.77 -18.88 4.28
C ASP A 94 3.98 -17.96 4.27
N HIS A 95 4.58 -17.78 5.45
CA HIS A 95 5.68 -16.84 5.65
C HIS A 95 6.92 -17.15 4.80
N ALA A 96 7.29 -18.43 4.72
CA ALA A 96 8.46 -18.86 3.97
C ALA A 96 8.25 -18.74 2.46
N LEU A 97 7.07 -19.13 1.98
CA LEU A 97 6.69 -18.99 0.58
C LEU A 97 6.60 -17.52 0.17
N GLY A 98 6.07 -16.66 1.05
CA GLY A 98 6.04 -15.22 0.82
C GLY A 98 7.45 -14.65 0.60
N VAL A 99 8.40 -14.94 1.48
CA VAL A 99 9.81 -14.52 1.34
C VAL A 99 10.43 -15.09 0.06
N MET A 100 10.21 -16.37 -0.20
CA MET A 100 10.70 -17.04 -1.41
C MET A 100 10.23 -16.30 -2.68
N ASN A 101 9.00 -15.85 -2.70
CA ASN A 101 8.33 -15.31 -3.88
C ASN A 101 8.33 -13.78 -3.98
N GLY A 102 8.94 -13.04 -3.04
CA GLY A 102 9.15 -11.60 -3.18
C GLY A 102 8.47 -10.72 -2.13
N SER A 103 7.92 -11.29 -1.06
CA SER A 103 7.47 -10.52 0.11
C SER A 103 8.64 -10.23 1.05
N HIS A 104 8.70 -9.01 1.61
CA HIS A 104 9.83 -8.54 2.40
C HIS A 104 9.47 -8.26 3.86
N LEU A 105 8.29 -7.70 4.11
CA LEU A 105 7.90 -7.19 5.42
C LEU A 105 6.48 -7.60 5.75
N GLU A 106 6.31 -8.39 6.80
CA GLU A 106 4.99 -8.71 7.36
C GLU A 106 4.54 -7.61 8.32
N MET A 107 3.33 -7.10 8.15
CA MET A 107 2.72 -6.11 9.02
C MET A 107 1.25 -6.46 9.36
N PRO A 108 0.84 -6.30 10.64
CA PRO A 108 1.71 -6.35 11.80
C PRO A 108 2.36 -7.74 11.88
N GLY A 109 3.56 -7.81 12.46
CA GLY A 109 4.22 -9.11 12.62
C GLY A 109 3.42 -10.06 13.50
N THR A 110 3.42 -11.34 13.14
CA THR A 110 2.75 -12.43 13.89
C THR A 110 3.49 -12.82 15.18
N GLY A 111 4.34 -11.93 15.69
CA GLY A 111 5.18 -12.17 16.84
C GLY A 111 6.23 -13.25 16.55
N LYS A 112 6.24 -14.31 17.37
CA LYS A 112 7.26 -15.37 17.21
C LYS A 112 6.91 -16.46 16.20
N SER A 113 5.67 -16.52 15.69
CA SER A 113 5.27 -17.61 14.77
C SER A 113 5.92 -17.46 13.41
N GLY A 114 5.74 -16.36 12.71
CA GLY A 114 6.35 -16.11 11.41
C GLY A 114 7.87 -16.22 11.45
N MET A 115 8.53 -15.66 12.48
CA MET A 115 9.97 -15.81 12.68
C MET A 115 10.40 -17.29 12.80
N ARG A 116 9.64 -18.11 13.54
CA ARG A 116 9.95 -19.54 13.68
C ARG A 116 9.78 -20.29 12.37
N ASP A 117 8.78 -19.94 11.59
CA ASP A 117 8.52 -20.57 10.30
C ASP A 117 9.65 -20.25 9.31
N ILE A 118 10.09 -19.00 9.22
CA ILE A 118 11.26 -18.61 8.42
C ILE A 118 12.53 -19.35 8.87
N VAL A 119 12.84 -19.31 10.17
CA VAL A 119 14.04 -19.99 10.71
C VAL A 119 13.99 -21.49 10.46
N ARG A 120 12.83 -22.12 10.57
CA ARG A 120 12.65 -23.54 10.25
C ARG A 120 12.90 -23.80 8.77
N ALA A 121 12.30 -23.01 7.88
CA ALA A 121 12.42 -23.18 6.45
C ALA A 121 13.87 -23.00 5.96
N VAL A 122 14.63 -22.08 6.55
CA VAL A 122 16.07 -21.95 6.26
C VAL A 122 16.85 -23.18 6.76
N LYS A 123 16.57 -23.68 7.97
CA LYS A 123 17.27 -24.84 8.54
C LYS A 123 16.98 -26.13 7.80
N ASP A 124 15.79 -26.33 7.28
CA ASP A 124 15.42 -27.53 6.51
C ASP A 124 15.69 -27.41 5.01
N GLY A 125 16.17 -26.23 4.55
CA GLY A 125 16.57 -25.98 3.17
C GLY A 125 15.40 -25.68 2.21
N THR A 126 14.18 -25.49 2.72
CA THR A 126 13.02 -25.12 1.90
C THR A 126 13.03 -23.65 1.52
N LEU A 127 13.70 -22.78 2.30
CA LEU A 127 14.01 -21.40 1.98
C LEU A 127 15.54 -21.23 1.96
N PRO A 128 16.19 -21.02 0.80
CA PRO A 128 17.61 -20.71 0.75
C PRO A 128 17.93 -19.43 1.52
N GLU A 129 18.98 -19.43 2.33
CA GLU A 129 19.39 -18.28 3.14
C GLU A 129 19.72 -17.06 2.26
N GLU A 130 20.28 -17.30 1.07
CA GLU A 130 20.59 -16.25 0.09
C GLU A 130 19.34 -15.49 -0.39
N VAL A 131 18.18 -16.16 -0.45
CA VAL A 131 16.92 -15.51 -0.80
C VAL A 131 16.44 -14.60 0.33
N LEU A 132 16.58 -15.06 1.59
CA LEU A 132 16.25 -14.23 2.75
C LEU A 132 17.18 -13.01 2.83
N ASP A 133 18.48 -13.19 2.63
CA ASP A 133 19.46 -12.10 2.62
C ASP A 133 19.15 -11.10 1.51
N GLN A 134 18.78 -11.57 0.32
CA GLN A 134 18.35 -10.69 -0.78
C GLN A 134 17.16 -9.82 -0.37
N ARG A 135 16.12 -10.41 0.24
CA ARG A 135 14.93 -9.65 0.69
C ARG A 135 15.30 -8.61 1.75
N LEU A 136 16.22 -8.94 2.65
CA LEU A 136 16.72 -8.02 3.66
C LEU A 136 17.50 -6.86 3.02
N ASP A 137 18.38 -7.12 2.07
CA ASP A 137 19.13 -6.09 1.36
C ASP A 137 18.21 -5.14 0.60
N GLU A 138 17.21 -5.66 -0.12
CA GLU A 138 16.21 -4.87 -0.84
C GLU A 138 15.44 -3.93 0.12
N LEU A 139 14.99 -4.44 1.26
CA LEU A 139 14.33 -3.63 2.30
C LEU A 139 15.27 -2.57 2.88
N LEU A 140 16.48 -2.98 3.29
CA LEU A 140 17.46 -2.11 3.94
C LEU A 140 17.94 -0.98 3.01
N ASN A 141 18.04 -1.22 1.71
CA ASN A 141 18.38 -0.18 0.74
C ASN A 141 17.34 0.96 0.78
N VAL A 142 16.07 0.66 0.87
CA VAL A 142 15.01 1.68 0.98
C VAL A 142 15.06 2.38 2.36
N VAL A 143 15.28 1.61 3.44
CA VAL A 143 15.41 2.16 4.81
C VAL A 143 16.58 3.14 4.89
N PHE A 144 17.75 2.78 4.38
CA PHE A 144 18.91 3.66 4.39
C PHE A 144 18.73 4.90 3.50
N ALA A 145 18.13 4.74 2.32
CA ALA A 145 17.86 5.88 1.43
C ALA A 145 16.88 6.88 2.05
N THR A 146 15.84 6.42 2.73
CA THR A 146 14.86 7.28 3.42
C THR A 146 15.44 7.89 4.68
N HIS A 147 16.29 7.16 5.41
CA HIS A 147 17.04 7.71 6.55
C HIS A 147 17.96 8.83 6.10
N GLN A 148 18.75 8.63 5.04
CA GLN A 148 19.65 9.66 4.51
C GLN A 148 18.87 10.91 4.10
N ALA A 149 17.73 10.75 3.44
CA ALA A 149 16.87 11.87 3.08
C ALA A 149 16.33 12.62 4.31
N THR A 150 16.10 11.92 5.42
CA THR A 150 15.72 12.55 6.70
C THR A 150 16.87 13.36 7.28
N VAL A 151 18.08 12.83 7.22
CA VAL A 151 19.30 13.54 7.67
C VAL A 151 19.50 14.81 6.85
N ASP A 152 19.42 14.70 5.51
CA ASP A 152 19.58 15.83 4.59
C ASP A 152 18.47 16.87 4.73
N GLY A 153 17.30 16.44 5.18
CA GLY A 153 16.14 17.28 5.47
C GLY A 153 16.12 17.93 6.85
N LYS A 154 17.11 17.64 7.72
CA LYS A 154 17.12 18.11 9.09
C LYS A 154 17.01 19.65 9.17
N GLY A 155 16.07 20.12 9.98
CA GLY A 155 15.79 21.55 10.14
C GLY A 155 14.82 22.14 9.12
N LYS A 156 14.46 21.42 8.06
CA LYS A 156 13.38 21.83 7.15
C LYS A 156 12.03 21.65 7.85
N LYS A 157 11.17 22.64 7.69
CA LYS A 157 9.78 22.57 8.18
C LYS A 157 8.85 22.49 6.99
N PHE A 158 7.76 21.76 7.12
CA PHE A 158 6.70 21.81 6.13
C PHE A 158 5.76 23.00 6.41
N ASP A 159 5.16 23.53 5.34
CA ASP A 159 4.23 24.65 5.41
C ASP A 159 2.85 24.15 5.89
N VAL A 160 2.64 24.17 7.20
CA VAL A 160 1.39 23.72 7.84
C VAL A 160 0.19 24.51 7.31
N GLU A 161 0.29 25.84 7.27
CA GLU A 161 -0.80 26.71 6.87
C GLU A 161 -1.14 26.55 5.38
N GLY A 162 -0.11 26.47 4.52
CA GLY A 162 -0.31 26.20 3.08
C GLY A 162 -0.92 24.83 2.81
N HIS A 163 -0.48 23.81 3.54
CA HIS A 163 -1.07 22.46 3.41
C HIS A 163 -2.52 22.41 3.93
N HIS A 164 -2.81 23.12 5.03
CA HIS A 164 -4.18 23.23 5.55
C HIS A 164 -5.10 23.94 4.54
N ALA A 165 -4.65 25.07 3.96
CA ALA A 165 -5.39 25.78 2.92
C ALA A 165 -5.64 24.91 1.68
N LEU A 166 -4.63 24.10 1.27
CA LEU A 166 -4.77 23.17 0.14
C LEU A 166 -5.78 22.05 0.46
N ALA A 167 -5.72 21.46 1.64
CA ALA A 167 -6.67 20.43 2.08
C ALA A 167 -8.11 20.97 2.11
N ARG A 168 -8.29 22.18 2.63
CA ARG A 168 -9.58 22.87 2.62
C ARG A 168 -10.09 23.09 1.18
N LYS A 169 -9.26 23.60 0.30
CA LYS A 169 -9.61 23.81 -1.11
C LYS A 169 -10.01 22.50 -1.78
N ALA A 170 -9.26 21.42 -1.57
CA ALA A 170 -9.57 20.10 -2.12
C ALA A 170 -10.94 19.60 -1.62
N ALA A 171 -11.23 19.78 -0.32
CA ALA A 171 -12.53 19.43 0.23
C ALA A 171 -13.68 20.25 -0.37
N GLU A 172 -13.51 21.58 -0.50
CA GLU A 172 -14.49 22.47 -1.13
C GLU A 172 -14.79 22.06 -2.59
N GLU A 173 -13.76 21.72 -3.36
CA GLU A 173 -13.90 21.28 -4.76
C GLU A 173 -14.46 19.86 -4.91
N SER A 174 -14.41 19.04 -3.85
CA SER A 174 -14.95 17.68 -3.84
C SER A 174 -16.45 17.61 -3.52
N VAL A 175 -17.03 18.68 -3.02
CA VAL A 175 -18.46 18.73 -2.63
C VAL A 175 -19.33 19.00 -3.85
N VAL A 176 -20.31 18.11 -4.08
CA VAL A 176 -21.33 18.27 -5.13
C VAL A 176 -22.66 18.66 -4.50
N LEU A 177 -23.14 19.86 -4.82
CA LEU A 177 -24.43 20.35 -4.35
C LEU A 177 -25.57 19.72 -5.18
N LEU A 178 -26.15 18.64 -4.66
CA LEU A 178 -27.20 17.88 -5.35
C LEU A 178 -28.56 18.61 -5.36
N LYS A 179 -28.83 19.43 -4.36
CA LYS A 179 -30.11 20.14 -4.22
C LYS A 179 -29.93 21.40 -3.38
N ASN A 180 -30.50 22.51 -3.83
CA ASN A 180 -30.56 23.80 -3.12
C ASN A 180 -31.98 24.39 -3.20
N SER A 181 -32.92 23.82 -2.44
CA SER A 181 -34.31 24.26 -2.45
C SER A 181 -34.39 25.67 -1.86
N ASN A 182 -35.16 26.53 -2.52
CA ASN A 182 -35.37 27.92 -2.17
C ASN A 182 -34.08 28.77 -2.11
N ASN A 183 -33.00 28.32 -2.77
CA ASN A 183 -31.71 29.01 -2.77
C ASN A 183 -31.22 29.36 -1.37
N ILE A 184 -31.37 28.42 -0.43
CA ILE A 184 -30.95 28.59 0.96
C ILE A 184 -29.41 28.73 1.10
N LEU A 185 -28.66 28.13 0.20
CA LEU A 185 -27.20 28.25 0.10
C LEU A 185 -26.79 29.22 -1.00
N PRO A 186 -25.72 30.01 -0.80
CA PRO A 186 -24.90 30.12 0.39
C PRO A 186 -25.62 30.80 1.56
N LEU A 187 -25.32 30.39 2.78
CA LEU A 187 -25.88 31.03 3.97
C LEU A 187 -25.39 32.47 4.08
N LYS A 188 -26.31 33.38 4.45
CA LYS A 188 -25.93 34.76 4.70
C LYS A 188 -25.18 34.93 6.01
N PRO A 189 -24.21 35.86 6.11
CA PRO A 189 -23.56 36.15 7.40
C PRO A 189 -24.60 36.47 8.49
N GLY A 190 -24.40 35.93 9.68
CA GLY A 190 -25.33 36.08 10.80
C GLY A 190 -26.53 35.13 10.82
N THR A 191 -26.68 34.25 9.84
CA THR A 191 -27.72 33.21 9.86
C THR A 191 -27.54 32.30 11.07
N LYS A 192 -28.61 32.11 11.84
CA LYS A 192 -28.62 31.14 12.94
C LYS A 192 -28.74 29.75 12.37
N VAL A 193 -27.80 28.87 12.73
CA VAL A 193 -27.75 27.47 12.29
C VAL A 193 -27.74 26.54 13.50
N ALA A 194 -28.39 25.38 13.37
CA ALA A 194 -28.23 24.29 14.31
C ALA A 194 -27.17 23.31 13.76
N VAL A 195 -26.15 23.05 14.54
CA VAL A 195 -25.11 22.05 14.21
C VAL A 195 -25.36 20.83 15.09
N ILE A 196 -25.63 19.69 14.46
CA ILE A 196 -26.12 18.48 15.14
C ILE A 196 -25.20 17.30 14.78
N GLY A 197 -24.86 16.50 15.79
CA GLY A 197 -24.01 15.33 15.65
C GLY A 197 -22.68 15.46 16.43
N ASP A 198 -22.06 14.34 16.72
CA ASP A 198 -20.85 14.30 17.54
C ASP A 198 -19.69 15.08 16.90
N PHE A 199 -19.49 14.93 15.60
CA PHE A 199 -18.43 15.64 14.84
C PHE A 199 -18.64 17.16 14.76
N ALA A 200 -19.81 17.66 15.11
CA ALA A 200 -20.05 19.08 15.21
C ALA A 200 -19.32 19.73 16.41
N LYS A 201 -18.96 18.92 17.41
CA LYS A 201 -18.34 19.36 18.65
C LYS A 201 -16.92 18.83 18.82
N THR A 202 -16.67 17.63 18.30
CA THR A 202 -15.36 16.95 18.41
C THR A 202 -14.96 16.44 17.02
N PRO A 203 -14.36 17.29 16.17
CA PRO A 203 -13.93 16.92 14.82
C PRO A 203 -12.77 15.91 14.82
#